data_39cbd3a5e4a76abaca3942a392f8e49c
#
_entry.id   39cbd3a5e4a76abaca3942a392f8e49c
#
_cell.length_a   1.000
_cell.length_b   1.000
_cell.length_c   1.000
_cell.angle_alpha   90.00
_cell.angle_beta   90.00
_cell.angle_gamma   90.00
#
_symmetry.space_group_name_H-M   'P 1'
#
loop_
_entity.id
_entity.type
_entity.pdbx_description
1 polymer ?
#
loop_
_entity_poly.entity_id
_entity_poly.type
_entity_poly.pdbx_seq_one_letter_code
_entity_poly.pdbx_strand_id
1 'polypeptide(L)'
;FLLDFKKDELKLRPASFCKDSCYLPPLRYPAVCPIKSSTEDEKCXYIIHGGKNPNNELSDKLYILNIASKTNKKFTFRCIEKELVGEIPEARYGHTVNVIHSQGKKMIVIIGGRSYMALGQRTTENWNKVVDCMPHIFLVDPEFGCCASYVLPELQDGFSFXLSLTRNDTIYIIGGHSIETNTRPPNFYKVKIDLPIGSPAVSCCVLSGGISVSSAIVTQVKENEFVIVGGYHSDNQKRMVCNTINLDDNKIKIVEREAPEWTP
;
A
#
# COMPACT_ATOMS: atom_id res chain seq x y z
N PHE A 1 5.00 17.25 -11.19
CA PHE A 1 5.09 16.85 -12.59
C PHE A 1 4.25 15.61 -12.84
N LEU A 2 3.69 15.51 -14.05
CA LEU A 2 2.97 14.35 -14.52
C LEU A 2 3.74 13.71 -15.66
N LEU A 3 3.80 12.38 -15.67
CA LEU A 3 4.36 11.63 -16.78
C LEU A 3 3.24 11.36 -17.77
N ASP A 4 3.42 11.81 -19.01
CA ASP A 4 2.44 11.64 -20.09
C ASP A 4 3.05 10.78 -21.19
N PHE A 5 2.43 9.64 -21.47
CA PHE A 5 2.83 8.73 -22.55
C PHE A 5 1.91 8.93 -23.75
N LYS A 6 2.47 9.40 -24.84
CA LYS A 6 1.75 9.53 -26.12
C LYS A 6 2.66 9.11 -27.26
N LYS A 7 2.20 8.14 -28.07
CA LYS A 7 2.89 7.74 -29.30
C LYS A 7 4.40 7.53 -29.12
N ASP A 8 4.75 6.69 -28.16
CA ASP A 8 6.16 6.34 -27.87
C ASP A 8 7.02 7.48 -27.34
N GLU A 9 6.44 8.60 -26.96
CA GLU A 9 7.10 9.68 -26.27
C GLU A 9 6.71 9.80 -24.81
N LEU A 10 7.70 9.96 -23.94
CA LEU A 10 7.47 10.25 -22.53
C LEU A 10 7.70 11.72 -22.29
N LYS A 11 6.67 12.43 -21.82
CA LYS A 11 6.76 13.86 -21.53
C LYS A 11 6.46 14.15 -20.06
N LEU A 12 7.27 15.03 -19.47
CA LEU A 12 6.98 15.58 -18.15
C LEU A 12 6.13 16.84 -18.34
N ARG A 13 4.94 16.83 -17.79
CA ARG A 13 4.04 17.98 -17.87
C ARG A 13 3.96 18.68 -16.52
N PRO A 14 3.90 20.01 -16.50
CA PRO A 14 3.69 20.75 -15.27
C PRO A 14 2.36 20.36 -14.61
N ALA A 15 2.37 20.26 -13.28
CA ALA A 15 1.18 20.05 -12.50
C ALA A 15 1.10 21.16 -11.45
N SER A 16 -0.09 21.61 -11.15
CA SER A 16 -0.32 22.64 -10.14
C SER A 16 -1.43 22.16 -9.19
N PHE A 17 -1.47 22.74 -7.99
CA PHE A 17 -2.53 22.47 -7.06
C PHE A 17 -3.57 23.58 -7.09
N CYS A 18 -4.82 23.23 -6.83
CA CYS A 18 -5.89 24.21 -6.63
C CYS A 18 -5.55 25.09 -5.43
N LYS A 19 -6.07 26.32 -5.43
CA LYS A 19 -5.82 27.28 -4.33
C LYS A 19 -6.32 26.78 -2.98
N ASP A 20 -7.37 25.97 -2.97
CA ASP A 20 -7.98 25.43 -1.75
C ASP A 20 -7.37 24.07 -1.34
N SER A 21 -6.29 23.65 -2.01
CA SER A 21 -5.61 22.41 -1.65
C SER A 21 -4.76 22.57 -0.39
N CYS A 22 -4.71 21.50 0.42
CA CYS A 22 -3.72 21.43 1.48
C CYS A 22 -2.33 21.19 0.89
N TYR A 23 -1.31 21.46 1.66
CA TYR A 23 0.07 21.16 1.28
C TYR A 23 0.32 19.65 1.39
N LEU A 24 0.76 19.05 0.30
CA LEU A 24 1.21 17.65 0.31
C LEU A 24 2.73 17.67 0.49
N PRO A 25 3.24 17.27 1.67
CA PRO A 25 4.68 17.32 1.90
C PRO A 25 5.43 16.28 1.06
N PRO A 26 6.72 16.50 0.78
CA PRO A 26 7.52 15.45 0.16
C PRO A 26 7.67 14.27 1.13
N LEU A 27 7.32 13.08 0.67
CA LEU A 27 7.32 11.88 1.51
C LEU A 27 8.08 10.75 0.81
N ARG A 28 8.92 10.05 1.56
CA ARG A 28 9.57 8.81 1.12
C ARG A 28 8.79 7.63 1.69
N TYR A 29 8.58 6.62 0.85
CA TYR A 29 7.89 5.38 1.22
C TYR A 29 6.47 5.57 1.80
N PRO A 30 5.68 6.54 1.29
CA PRO A 30 4.27 6.55 1.65
C PRO A 30 3.59 5.36 0.98
N ALA A 31 2.45 4.95 1.51
CA ALA A 31 1.59 4.00 0.81
C ALA A 31 0.63 4.78 -0.09
N VAL A 32 0.45 4.31 -1.32
CA VAL A 32 -0.40 4.99 -2.31
C VAL A 32 -1.30 3.97 -2.99
N CYS A 33 -2.58 4.30 -3.12
CA CYS A 33 -3.54 3.44 -3.80
C CYS A 33 -4.55 4.29 -4.59
N PRO A 34 -4.85 3.94 -5.85
CA PRO A 34 -5.92 4.63 -6.55
C PRO A 34 -7.29 4.20 -6.02
N ILE A 35 -8.21 5.14 -5.90
CA ILE A 35 -9.62 4.85 -5.69
C ILE A 35 -10.24 4.79 -7.08
N LYS A 36 -10.58 3.59 -7.54
CA LYS A 36 -11.26 3.43 -8.82
C LYS A 36 -12.70 3.89 -8.67
N SER A 37 -13.15 4.65 -9.63
CA SER A 37 -14.53 5.09 -9.69
C SER A 37 -15.40 4.01 -10.35
N SER A 38 -16.68 4.01 -9.99
CA SER A 38 -17.66 3.13 -10.61
C SER A 38 -18.22 3.69 -11.93
N THR A 39 -17.93 4.96 -12.23
CA THR A 39 -18.39 5.62 -13.47
C THR A 39 -17.22 6.25 -14.20
N GLU A 40 -17.30 6.29 -15.54
CA GLU A 40 -16.25 6.88 -16.39
C GLU A 40 -16.00 8.37 -16.12
N ASP A 41 -17.00 9.05 -15.61
CA ASP A 41 -16.93 10.50 -15.33
C ASP A 41 -16.38 10.83 -13.94
N GLU A 42 -16.25 9.84 -13.05
CA GLU A 42 -15.70 10.10 -11.71
C GLU A 42 -14.18 10.22 -11.75
N LYS A 43 -13.70 11.27 -11.13
CA LYS A 43 -12.26 11.58 -11.04
C LYS A 43 -11.53 10.55 -10.20
N CYS A 44 -10.37 10.14 -10.66
CA CYS A 44 -9.55 9.18 -9.93
C CYS A 44 -8.91 9.83 -8.68
N UNK A 45 -8.97 9.36 -7.45
CA UNK A 45 -8.50 9.76 -6.45
C UNK A 45 -7.52 8.95 -6.11
N TYR A 46 -6.68 9.39 -5.52
CA TYR A 46 -5.58 8.61 -4.95
C TYR A 46 -5.54 8.82 -3.45
N ILE A 47 -5.39 7.73 -2.72
CA ILE A 47 -5.12 7.75 -1.27
C ILE A 47 -3.59 7.76 -1.10
N ILE A 48 -3.09 8.63 -0.22
CA ILE A 48 -1.68 8.68 0.17
C ILE A 48 -1.63 8.66 1.70
N HIS A 49 -0.92 7.72 2.29
CA HIS A 49 -0.84 7.61 3.76
C HIS A 49 0.58 7.38 4.22
N GLY A 50 0.96 8.02 5.32
CA GLY A 50 2.21 7.76 6.01
C GLY A 50 3.45 8.23 5.24
N GLY A 51 4.56 7.56 5.49
CA GLY A 51 5.85 7.88 4.88
C GLY A 51 6.75 8.70 5.78
N LYS A 52 7.95 9.02 5.28
CA LYS A 52 8.96 9.83 5.96
C LYS A 52 9.15 11.17 5.27
N ASN A 53 9.17 12.25 6.03
CA ASN A 53 9.52 13.55 5.49
C ASN A 53 11.06 13.69 5.36
N PRO A 54 11.58 14.79 4.77
CA PRO A 54 13.04 14.97 4.65
C PRO A 54 13.81 15.00 5.96
N ASN A 55 13.14 15.29 7.07
CA ASN A 55 13.75 15.30 8.41
C ASN A 55 13.70 13.92 9.08
N ASN A 56 13.29 12.87 8.34
CA ASN A 56 13.10 11.50 8.85
C ASN A 56 11.98 11.37 9.90
N GLU A 57 11.09 12.34 9.96
CA GLU A 57 9.89 12.23 10.80
C GLU A 57 8.84 11.41 10.07
N LEU A 58 8.15 10.53 10.79
CA LEU A 58 7.09 9.70 10.23
C LEU A 58 5.76 10.42 10.24
N SER A 59 4.95 10.15 9.23
CA SER A 59 3.61 10.71 9.08
C SER A 59 2.54 9.67 9.41
N ASP A 60 1.47 10.10 10.08
CA ASP A 60 0.23 9.34 10.25
C ASP A 60 -0.91 9.95 9.41
N LYS A 61 -0.59 10.90 8.54
CA LYS A 61 -1.59 11.65 7.79
C LYS A 61 -2.10 10.87 6.59
N LEU A 62 -3.38 11.08 6.30
CA LEU A 62 -4.05 10.54 5.13
C LEU A 62 -4.41 11.70 4.21
N TYR A 63 -3.98 11.61 2.97
CA TYR A 63 -4.32 12.61 1.95
C TYR A 63 -5.13 11.95 0.84
N ILE A 64 -6.10 12.71 0.32
CA ILE A 64 -6.86 12.31 -0.86
C ILE A 64 -6.49 13.31 -1.97
N LEU A 65 -5.93 12.79 -3.06
CA LEU A 65 -5.47 13.58 -4.19
C LEU A 65 -6.39 13.32 -5.38
N ASN A 66 -7.06 14.38 -5.85
CA ASN A 66 -7.97 14.30 -6.99
C ASN A 66 -7.43 15.11 -8.17
N ILE A 67 -7.67 14.63 -9.38
CA ILE A 67 -7.45 15.43 -10.58
C ILE A 67 -8.64 16.38 -10.70
N ALA A 68 -8.44 17.66 -10.44
CA ALA A 68 -9.51 18.68 -10.45
C ALA A 68 -9.82 19.16 -11.87
N SER A 69 -8.80 19.29 -12.71
CA SER A 69 -9.01 19.63 -14.11
C SER A 69 -7.86 19.09 -14.98
N LYS A 70 -8.20 18.84 -16.23
CA LYS A 70 -7.26 18.35 -17.22
C LYS A 70 -7.46 19.16 -18.52
N THR A 71 -6.41 19.87 -18.94
CA THR A 71 -6.38 20.53 -20.24
C THR A 71 -5.28 19.90 -21.08
N ASN A 72 -5.22 20.26 -22.35
CA ASN A 72 -4.19 19.72 -23.25
C ASN A 72 -2.76 20.00 -22.81
N LYS A 73 -2.56 20.97 -21.92
CA LYS A 73 -1.20 21.40 -21.52
C LYS A 73 -0.97 21.39 -20.01
N LYS A 74 -2.00 21.23 -19.18
CA LYS A 74 -1.86 21.40 -17.74
C LYS A 74 -2.81 20.49 -16.96
N PHE A 75 -2.30 19.96 -15.86
CA PHE A 75 -3.11 19.21 -14.87
C PHE A 75 -3.19 20.02 -13.58
N THR A 76 -4.39 20.08 -13.02
CA THR A 76 -4.62 20.74 -11.74
C THR A 76 -5.14 19.70 -10.76
N PHE A 77 -4.51 19.63 -9.61
CA PHE A 77 -4.84 18.66 -8.56
C PHE A 77 -5.46 19.37 -7.36
N ARG A 78 -6.35 18.68 -6.69
CA ARG A 78 -6.84 19.07 -5.36
C ARG A 78 -6.38 18.04 -4.37
N CYS A 79 -5.68 18.49 -3.33
CA CYS A 79 -5.23 17.64 -2.23
C CYS A 79 -6.02 17.99 -0.98
N ILE A 80 -6.56 16.98 -0.30
CA ILE A 80 -7.31 17.15 0.94
C ILE A 80 -6.64 16.28 2.00
N GLU A 81 -6.27 16.88 3.14
CA GLU A 81 -5.86 16.10 4.31
C GLU A 81 -7.12 15.64 5.01
N LYS A 82 -7.27 14.33 5.15
CA LYS A 82 -8.44 13.72 5.80
C LYS A 82 -8.17 13.63 7.29
N GLU A 83 -9.01 14.26 8.10
CA GLU A 83 -8.94 14.09 9.54
C GLU A 83 -9.33 12.67 9.91
N LEU A 84 -8.48 11.99 10.69
CA LEU A 84 -8.72 10.63 11.16
C LEU A 84 -9.18 10.66 12.61
N VAL A 85 -10.15 9.80 12.94
CA VAL A 85 -10.70 9.68 14.30
C VAL A 85 -10.85 8.19 14.65
N GLY A 86 -10.87 7.89 15.94
CA GLY A 86 -11.01 6.50 16.41
C GLY A 86 -9.65 5.85 16.66
N GLU A 87 -9.49 4.62 16.23
CA GLU A 87 -8.25 3.86 16.41
C GLU A 87 -7.28 4.19 15.26
N ILE A 88 -6.65 5.35 15.35
CA ILE A 88 -5.80 5.87 14.28
C ILE A 88 -4.52 5.04 14.15
N PRO A 89 -4.13 4.62 12.92
CA PRO A 89 -2.85 3.94 12.74
C PRO A 89 -1.69 4.83 13.17
N GLU A 90 -0.75 4.26 13.91
CA GLU A 90 0.48 4.99 14.27
C GLU A 90 1.24 5.43 13.01
N ALA A 91 2.00 6.50 13.10
CA ALA A 91 2.85 7.00 12.01
C ALA A 91 3.79 5.89 11.54
N ARG A 92 3.87 5.67 10.22
CA ARG A 92 4.56 4.51 9.65
C ARG A 92 5.01 4.72 8.22
N TYR A 93 5.91 3.85 7.75
CA TYR A 93 6.35 3.79 6.36
C TYR A 93 6.54 2.34 5.95
N GLY A 94 6.62 2.09 4.64
CA GLY A 94 6.80 0.72 4.12
C GLY A 94 5.60 -0.19 4.35
N HIS A 95 4.44 0.40 4.62
CA HIS A 95 3.16 -0.29 4.73
C HIS A 95 2.43 -0.28 3.38
N THR A 96 1.28 -0.93 3.32
CA THR A 96 0.41 -0.83 2.15
C THR A 96 -0.90 -0.16 2.53
N VAL A 97 -1.49 0.50 1.54
CA VAL A 97 -2.85 1.01 1.61
C VAL A 97 -3.62 0.39 0.44
N ASN A 98 -4.84 -0.04 0.72
CA ASN A 98 -5.70 -0.70 -0.26
C ASN A 98 -7.09 -0.09 -0.17
N VAL A 99 -7.87 -0.17 -1.24
CA VAL A 99 -9.28 0.19 -1.20
C VAL A 99 -10.07 -1.05 -1.56
N ILE A 100 -10.94 -1.48 -0.64
CA ILE A 100 -11.81 -2.63 -0.87
C ILE A 100 -13.22 -2.15 -1.14
N HIS A 101 -13.98 -3.00 -1.80
CA HIS A 101 -15.40 -2.79 -2.10
C HIS A 101 -16.17 -4.00 -1.60
N SER A 102 -17.08 -3.76 -0.68
CA SER A 102 -17.93 -4.82 -0.12
C SER A 102 -19.33 -4.27 0.09
N GLN A 103 -20.31 -4.94 -0.47
CA GLN A 103 -21.74 -4.60 -0.32
C GLN A 103 -22.04 -3.12 -0.62
N GLY A 104 -21.44 -2.60 -1.70
CA GLY A 104 -21.66 -1.21 -2.13
C GLY A 104 -20.89 -0.16 -1.34
N LYS A 105 -20.12 -0.56 -0.33
CA LYS A 105 -19.29 0.34 0.48
C LYS A 105 -17.84 0.25 0.07
N LYS A 106 -17.14 1.38 0.18
CA LYS A 106 -15.69 1.44 0.01
C LYS A 106 -15.04 1.62 1.37
N MET A 107 -13.90 0.96 1.58
CA MET A 107 -13.14 1.11 2.82
C MET A 107 -11.65 1.11 2.49
N ILE A 108 -10.91 2.01 3.13
CA ILE A 108 -9.44 2.03 3.03
C ILE A 108 -8.91 1.04 4.06
N VAL A 109 -7.91 0.23 3.65
CA VAL A 109 -7.29 -0.75 4.53
C VAL A 109 -5.80 -0.49 4.59
N ILE A 110 -5.27 -0.31 5.80
CA ILE A 110 -3.84 -0.02 6.06
C ILE A 110 -3.24 -1.24 6.74
N ILE A 111 -2.11 -1.74 6.21
CA ILE A 111 -1.50 -3.00 6.67
C ILE A 111 0.01 -2.87 6.77
N GLY A 112 0.58 -3.31 7.89
CA GLY A 112 2.02 -3.50 8.06
C GLY A 112 2.80 -2.21 8.19
N GLY A 113 4.10 -2.31 7.89
CA GLY A 113 5.00 -1.18 7.92
C GLY A 113 5.94 -1.16 9.11
N ARG A 114 6.65 -0.05 9.23
CA ARG A 114 7.62 0.21 10.28
C ARG A 114 7.34 1.55 10.95
N SER A 115 7.69 1.63 12.22
CA SER A 115 7.61 2.88 12.99
C SER A 115 8.87 3.03 13.83
N TYR A 116 8.97 4.12 14.55
CA TYR A 116 10.05 4.29 15.52
C TYR A 116 9.62 3.72 16.87
N MET A 117 10.56 3.13 17.57
CA MET A 117 10.33 2.68 18.94
C MET A 117 9.81 3.84 19.78
N ALA A 118 8.82 3.58 20.63
CA ALA A 118 8.22 4.61 21.50
C ALA A 118 9.27 5.30 22.36
N LEU A 119 9.09 6.60 22.58
CA LEU A 119 10.08 7.41 23.32
C LEU A 119 10.42 6.83 24.70
N GLY A 120 9.42 6.32 25.43
CA GLY A 120 9.64 5.73 26.74
C GLY A 120 10.41 4.41 26.73
N GLN A 121 10.58 3.80 25.56
CA GLN A 121 11.34 2.56 25.40
C GLN A 121 12.73 2.79 24.81
N ARG A 122 13.05 4.05 24.47
CA ARG A 122 14.35 4.39 23.87
C ARG A 122 15.42 4.57 24.92
N THR A 123 16.62 4.09 24.59
CA THR A 123 17.82 4.30 25.39
C THR A 123 18.83 5.08 24.56
N THR A 124 19.95 5.43 25.12
CA THR A 124 21.04 6.08 24.38
C THR A 124 21.56 5.21 23.23
N GLU A 125 21.41 3.88 23.35
CA GLU A 125 21.87 2.94 22.35
C GLU A 125 20.84 2.72 21.23
N ASN A 126 19.56 2.88 21.52
CA ASN A 126 18.46 2.58 20.57
C ASN A 126 17.49 3.74 20.37
N TRP A 127 17.91 4.98 20.66
CA TRP A 127 17.03 6.15 20.66
C TRP A 127 16.26 6.33 19.34
N ASN A 128 16.77 5.82 18.25
CA ASN A 128 16.15 5.95 16.93
C ASN A 128 15.88 4.57 16.28
N LYS A 129 15.72 3.57 17.11
CA LYS A 129 15.50 2.21 16.61
C LYS A 129 14.15 2.11 15.89
N VAL A 130 14.20 1.54 14.70
CA VAL A 130 13.01 1.25 13.89
C VAL A 130 12.49 -0.13 14.30
N VAL A 131 11.17 -0.25 14.44
CA VAL A 131 10.51 -1.50 14.80
C VAL A 131 9.40 -1.79 13.80
N ASP A 132 9.05 -3.06 13.64
CA ASP A 132 7.89 -3.44 12.86
C ASP A 132 6.62 -2.96 13.56
N CYS A 133 5.67 -2.44 12.77
CA CYS A 133 4.34 -2.14 13.30
C CYS A 133 3.65 -3.44 13.68
N MET A 134 2.81 -3.38 14.72
CA MET A 134 2.00 -4.52 15.12
C MET A 134 1.17 -5.03 13.93
N PRO A 135 0.94 -6.35 13.85
CA PRO A 135 0.23 -6.93 12.70
C PRO A 135 -1.28 -6.70 12.78
N HIS A 136 -1.67 -5.48 13.09
CA HIS A 136 -3.07 -5.06 13.03
C HIS A 136 -3.37 -4.57 11.62
N ILE A 137 -4.58 -4.80 11.16
CA ILE A 137 -5.09 -4.08 9.99
C ILE A 137 -6.00 -2.97 10.48
N PHE A 138 -5.98 -1.87 9.76
CA PHE A 138 -6.84 -0.72 10.08
C PHE A 138 -7.82 -0.52 8.93
N LEU A 139 -9.09 -0.39 9.26
CA LEU A 139 -10.13 0.00 8.31
C LEU A 139 -10.42 1.48 8.54
N VAL A 140 -10.38 2.26 7.45
CA VAL A 140 -10.64 3.69 7.51
C VAL A 140 -11.77 4.03 6.53
N ASP A 141 -12.81 4.66 7.05
CA ASP A 141 -13.92 5.14 6.23
C ASP A 141 -13.42 6.35 5.41
N PRO A 142 -13.46 6.28 4.07
CA PRO A 142 -12.94 7.40 3.26
C PRO A 142 -13.79 8.66 3.33
N GLU A 143 -15.05 8.56 3.72
CA GLU A 143 -15.95 9.72 3.84
C GLU A 143 -15.74 10.45 5.15
N PHE A 144 -15.75 9.72 6.27
CA PHE A 144 -15.74 10.33 7.61
C PHE A 144 -14.40 10.24 8.33
N GLY A 145 -13.44 9.45 7.83
CA GLY A 145 -12.14 9.30 8.47
C GLY A 145 -12.15 8.43 9.72
N CYS A 146 -13.25 7.72 9.98
CA CYS A 146 -13.37 6.84 11.15
C CYS A 146 -12.47 5.61 10.98
N CYS A 147 -11.64 5.35 11.99
CA CYS A 147 -10.65 4.26 11.97
C CYS A 147 -11.02 3.20 13.01
N ALA A 148 -10.88 1.94 12.62
CA ALA A 148 -11.02 0.79 13.51
C ALA A 148 -9.88 -0.19 13.23
N SER A 149 -9.35 -0.83 14.27
CA SER A 149 -8.27 -1.80 14.13
C SER A 149 -8.76 -3.22 14.38
N TYR A 150 -8.13 -4.17 13.71
CA TYR A 150 -8.46 -5.59 13.82
C TYR A 150 -7.18 -6.39 13.95
N VAL A 151 -7.11 -7.22 15.00
CA VAL A 151 -6.02 -8.16 15.19
C VAL A 151 -6.35 -9.41 14.40
N LEU A 152 -5.43 -9.87 13.58
CA LEU A 152 -5.57 -11.12 12.85
C LEU A 152 -4.56 -12.12 13.41
N PRO A 153 -5.01 -13.17 14.11
CA PRO A 153 -4.08 -14.11 14.74
C PRO A 153 -3.12 -14.79 13.76
N GLU A 154 -3.52 -14.88 12.50
CA GLU A 154 -2.68 -15.48 11.46
C GLU A 154 -1.49 -14.59 11.09
N LEU A 155 -1.59 -13.28 11.30
CA LEU A 155 -0.51 -12.33 11.06
C LEU A 155 0.31 -12.19 12.34
N GLN A 156 1.13 -13.20 12.63
CA GLN A 156 1.83 -13.27 13.91
C GLN A 156 2.99 -12.30 14.04
N ASP A 157 3.69 -12.05 12.95
CA ASP A 157 4.87 -11.18 12.95
C ASP A 157 4.60 -9.88 12.21
N GLY A 158 5.24 -8.81 12.65
CA GLY A 158 5.22 -7.55 11.91
C GLY A 158 6.02 -7.67 10.61
N PHE A 159 5.60 -6.94 9.59
CA PHE A 159 6.27 -6.97 8.30
C PHE A 159 6.09 -5.64 7.57
N SER A 160 7.07 -5.35 6.72
CA SER A 160 7.08 -4.12 5.92
C SER A 160 7.47 -4.40 4.48
N PHE A 161 7.18 -3.46 3.62
CA PHE A 161 7.44 -3.56 2.18
C PHE A 161 6.83 -4.81 1.54
N UNK A 162 5.58 -5.24 1.91
CA UNK A 162 4.86 -6.18 1.54
C UNK A 162 4.31 -5.80 0.40
N LEU A 163 3.90 -6.62 -0.30
CA LEU A 163 3.03 -6.39 -1.46
C LEU A 163 1.60 -6.71 -1.08
N SER A 164 0.67 -5.96 -1.62
CA SER A 164 -0.74 -6.26 -1.45
C SER A 164 -1.48 -6.15 -2.79
N LEU A 165 -2.40 -7.08 -3.02
CA LEU A 165 -3.26 -7.12 -4.19
C LEU A 165 -4.70 -7.10 -3.71
N THR A 166 -5.55 -6.29 -4.34
CA THR A 166 -6.95 -6.17 -3.95
C THR A 166 -7.86 -6.73 -5.04
N ARG A 167 -8.81 -7.54 -4.63
CA ARG A 167 -9.88 -8.04 -5.49
C ARG A 167 -11.20 -7.95 -4.73
N ASN A 168 -12.00 -6.93 -5.07
CA ASN A 168 -13.27 -6.65 -4.41
C ASN A 168 -13.12 -6.45 -2.89
N ASP A 169 -13.61 -7.39 -2.08
CA ASP A 169 -13.58 -7.38 -0.62
C ASP A 169 -12.36 -8.11 -0.04
N THR A 170 -11.45 -8.53 -0.89
CA THR A 170 -10.35 -9.43 -0.50
C THR A 170 -9.00 -8.79 -0.81
N ILE A 171 -8.08 -8.90 0.14
CA ILE A 171 -6.70 -8.44 -0.01
C ILE A 171 -5.78 -9.65 0.12
N TYR A 172 -4.85 -9.80 -0.81
CA TYR A 172 -3.78 -10.80 -0.76
C TYR A 172 -2.50 -10.10 -0.34
N ILE A 173 -1.85 -10.62 0.69
CA ILE A 173 -0.61 -10.07 1.25
C ILE A 173 0.52 -11.03 0.90
N ILE A 174 1.60 -10.52 0.31
CA ILE A 174 2.70 -11.35 -0.18
C ILE A 174 4.03 -10.80 0.31
N GLY A 175 4.86 -11.68 0.85
CA GLY A 175 6.23 -11.36 1.24
C GLY A 175 6.33 -10.37 2.38
N GLY A 176 7.30 -9.47 2.26
CA GLY A 176 7.63 -8.49 3.29
C GLY A 176 8.89 -8.86 4.04
N HIS A 177 9.36 -7.90 4.84
CA HIS A 177 10.57 -8.07 5.66
C HIS A 177 10.22 -7.79 7.12
N SER A 178 10.59 -8.70 8.01
CA SER A 178 10.48 -8.50 9.45
C SER A 178 11.82 -8.00 10.00
N ILE A 179 11.80 -6.90 10.72
CA ILE A 179 13.00 -6.38 11.41
C ILE A 179 13.34 -7.30 12.59
N GLU A 180 12.31 -7.75 13.31
CA GLU A 180 12.50 -8.55 14.51
C GLU A 180 13.28 -9.82 14.23
N THR A 181 12.92 -10.55 13.17
CA THR A 181 13.60 -11.79 12.79
C THR A 181 14.73 -11.55 11.78
N ASN A 182 14.76 -10.36 11.18
CA ASN A 182 15.67 -10.01 10.07
C ASN A 182 15.56 -11.00 8.91
N THR A 183 14.33 -11.38 8.58
CA THR A 183 14.06 -12.34 7.51
C THR A 183 13.00 -11.81 6.56
N ARG A 184 12.89 -12.47 5.41
CA ARG A 184 11.79 -12.30 4.45
C ARG A 184 11.03 -13.61 4.38
N PRO A 185 10.10 -13.82 5.32
CA PRO A 185 9.32 -15.07 5.28
C PRO A 185 8.47 -15.13 4.00
N PRO A 186 8.18 -16.33 3.49
CA PRO A 186 7.36 -16.46 2.29
C PRO A 186 5.86 -16.27 2.62
N ASN A 187 5.53 -15.10 3.12
CA ASN A 187 4.16 -14.78 3.53
C ASN A 187 3.22 -14.80 2.33
N PHE A 188 2.08 -15.43 2.53
CA PHE A 188 0.99 -15.39 1.57
C PHE A 188 -0.30 -15.50 2.35
N TYR A 189 -1.01 -14.38 2.49
CA TYR A 189 -2.26 -14.33 3.25
C TYR A 189 -3.40 -13.86 2.38
N LYS A 190 -4.57 -14.36 2.66
CA LYS A 190 -5.82 -13.89 2.05
C LYS A 190 -6.68 -13.31 3.18
N VAL A 191 -6.92 -12.01 3.13
CA VAL A 191 -7.74 -11.29 4.11
C VAL A 191 -9.05 -10.91 3.44
N LYS A 192 -10.16 -11.41 3.96
CA LYS A 192 -11.49 -11.07 3.46
C LYS A 192 -12.16 -10.12 4.43
N ILE A 193 -12.78 -9.07 3.90
CA ILE A 193 -13.42 -8.03 4.70
C ILE A 193 -14.87 -7.88 4.22
N ASP A 194 -15.80 -8.31 5.04
CA ASP A 194 -17.23 -8.13 4.81
C ASP A 194 -17.70 -6.90 5.57
N LEU A 195 -18.47 -6.04 4.90
CA LEU A 195 -18.97 -4.79 5.46
C LEU A 195 -20.51 -4.84 5.56
N PRO A 196 -21.06 -5.72 6.41
CA PRO A 196 -22.51 -5.78 6.57
C PRO A 196 -23.04 -4.54 7.31
N ILE A 197 -24.36 -4.43 7.42
CA ILE A 197 -24.97 -3.43 8.28
C ILE A 197 -24.61 -3.79 9.71
N GLY A 198 -23.85 -2.92 10.37
CA GLY A 198 -23.31 -3.17 11.71
C GLY A 198 -21.79 -3.16 11.70
N SER A 199 -21.17 -4.16 12.31
CA SER A 199 -19.72 -4.22 12.44
C SER A 199 -19.07 -4.96 11.28
N PRO A 200 -17.94 -4.50 10.76
CA PRO A 200 -17.18 -5.25 9.77
C PRO A 200 -16.76 -6.63 10.29
N ALA A 201 -16.76 -7.62 9.40
CA ALA A 201 -16.25 -8.96 9.70
C ALA A 201 -14.96 -9.15 8.89
N VAL A 202 -13.86 -9.39 9.60
CA VAL A 202 -12.54 -9.56 8.98
C VAL A 202 -12.04 -10.97 9.28
N SER A 203 -11.62 -11.68 8.24
CA SER A 203 -11.07 -13.02 8.37
C SER A 203 -9.78 -13.13 7.56
N CYS A 204 -8.90 -14.01 8.02
CA CYS A 204 -7.60 -14.21 7.38
C CYS A 204 -7.31 -15.70 7.26
N CYS A 205 -6.70 -16.10 6.16
CA CYS A 205 -6.16 -17.45 6.04
C CYS A 205 -4.78 -17.42 5.41
N VAL A 206 -3.94 -18.36 5.82
CA VAL A 206 -2.59 -18.53 5.27
C VAL A 206 -2.71 -19.37 4.02
N LEU A 207 -2.06 -18.93 2.95
CA LEU A 207 -2.04 -19.64 1.67
C LEU A 207 -0.65 -20.24 1.45
N SER A 208 -0.60 -21.34 0.72
CA SER A 208 0.66 -21.97 0.33
C SER A 208 1.24 -21.31 -0.93
N GLY A 209 2.51 -21.51 -1.18
CA GLY A 209 3.18 -21.02 -2.38
C GLY A 209 3.60 -19.55 -2.32
N GLY A 210 3.82 -19.04 -1.12
CA GLY A 210 4.32 -17.68 -0.95
C GLY A 210 5.77 -17.52 -1.40
N ILE A 211 6.18 -16.27 -1.60
CA ILE A 211 7.54 -15.93 -2.03
C ILE A 211 8.22 -15.02 -1.02
N SER A 212 9.54 -15.21 -0.84
CA SER A 212 10.35 -14.41 0.07
C SER A 212 10.88 -13.18 -0.68
N VAL A 213 10.09 -12.10 -0.68
CA VAL A 213 10.45 -10.88 -1.40
C VAL A 213 9.97 -9.64 -0.63
N SER A 214 10.78 -8.58 -0.67
CA SER A 214 10.37 -7.28 -0.16
C SER A 214 10.85 -6.18 -1.10
N SER A 215 10.21 -5.02 -1.05
CA SER A 215 10.54 -3.84 -1.89
C SER A 215 10.45 -4.13 -3.40
N ALA A 216 9.60 -5.06 -3.78
CA ALA A 216 9.30 -5.32 -5.18
C ALA A 216 8.14 -4.42 -5.63
N ILE A 217 7.88 -4.40 -6.93
CA ILE A 217 6.70 -3.75 -7.48
C ILE A 217 5.72 -4.80 -7.98
N VAL A 218 4.44 -4.48 -7.90
CA VAL A 218 3.40 -5.35 -8.43
C VAL A 218 2.48 -4.54 -9.34
N THR A 219 2.10 -5.13 -10.46
CA THR A 219 1.16 -4.51 -11.38
C THR A 219 0.17 -5.55 -11.90
N GLN A 220 -1.05 -5.11 -12.14
CA GLN A 220 -2.08 -5.95 -12.73
C GLN A 220 -1.91 -5.94 -14.25
N VAL A 221 -1.85 -7.11 -14.86
CA VAL A 221 -1.74 -7.26 -16.33
C VAL A 221 -3.02 -7.78 -16.97
N LYS A 222 -3.82 -8.53 -16.21
CA LYS A 222 -5.17 -8.99 -16.61
C LYS A 222 -6.04 -9.05 -15.36
N GLU A 223 -7.32 -9.33 -15.54
CA GLU A 223 -8.29 -9.34 -14.43
C GLU A 223 -7.80 -10.11 -13.19
N ASN A 224 -7.23 -11.30 -13.37
CA ASN A 224 -6.77 -12.15 -12.28
C ASN A 224 -5.26 -12.41 -12.34
N GLU A 225 -4.53 -11.66 -13.16
CA GLU A 225 -3.11 -11.90 -13.36
C GLU A 225 -2.29 -10.66 -13.00
N PHE A 226 -1.27 -10.87 -12.19
CA PHE A 226 -0.39 -9.81 -11.70
C PHE A 226 1.06 -10.24 -11.91
N VAL A 227 1.92 -9.25 -12.12
CA VAL A 227 3.37 -9.47 -12.25
C VAL A 227 4.06 -8.75 -11.10
N ILE A 228 4.92 -9.47 -10.40
CA ILE A 228 5.80 -8.93 -9.34
C ILE A 228 7.20 -8.84 -9.94
N VAL A 229 7.82 -7.67 -9.88
CA VAL A 229 9.13 -7.44 -10.48
C VAL A 229 10.12 -6.96 -9.42
N GLY A 230 11.29 -7.57 -9.42
CA GLY A 230 12.43 -7.13 -8.62
C GLY A 230 12.32 -7.43 -7.15
N GLY A 231 12.94 -6.58 -6.34
CA GLY A 231 12.93 -6.68 -4.89
C GLY A 231 14.13 -7.40 -4.32
N TYR A 232 14.15 -7.44 -2.97
CA TYR A 232 15.15 -8.17 -2.20
C TYR A 232 14.59 -9.54 -1.84
N HIS A 233 15.42 -10.57 -1.97
CA HIS A 233 15.04 -11.96 -1.74
C HIS A 233 15.59 -12.48 -0.40
N SER A 234 15.37 -13.76 -0.11
CA SER A 234 15.71 -14.36 1.18
C SER A 234 17.20 -14.23 1.56
N ASP A 235 18.09 -14.21 0.56
CA ASP A 235 19.54 -14.06 0.75
C ASP A 235 20.00 -12.61 0.83
N ASN A 236 19.08 -11.67 0.98
CA ASN A 236 19.34 -10.21 0.99
C ASN A 236 19.88 -9.66 -0.32
N GLN A 237 19.80 -10.44 -1.41
CA GLN A 237 20.23 -9.97 -2.73
C GLN A 237 19.06 -9.36 -3.48
N LYS A 238 19.36 -8.27 -4.17
CA LYS A 238 18.41 -7.62 -5.06
C LYS A 238 18.45 -8.35 -6.41
N ARG A 239 17.31 -8.75 -6.91
CA ARG A 239 17.23 -9.49 -8.18
C ARG A 239 16.15 -8.91 -9.09
N MET A 240 16.42 -8.94 -10.39
CA MET A 240 15.46 -8.56 -11.42
C MET A 240 14.74 -9.82 -11.91
N VAL A 241 13.90 -10.37 -11.02
CA VAL A 241 13.08 -11.56 -11.30
C VAL A 241 11.64 -11.13 -11.46
N CYS A 242 10.95 -11.71 -12.42
CA CYS A 242 9.51 -11.52 -12.60
C CYS A 242 8.76 -12.76 -12.14
N ASN A 243 7.83 -12.58 -11.23
CA ASN A 243 6.90 -13.63 -10.81
C ASN A 243 5.52 -13.28 -11.31
N THR A 244 4.82 -14.23 -11.91
CA THR A 244 3.43 -14.06 -12.31
C THR A 244 2.53 -14.75 -11.30
N ILE A 245 1.57 -14.01 -10.78
CA ILE A 245 0.56 -14.54 -9.86
C ILE A 245 -0.78 -14.52 -10.57
N ASN A 246 -1.44 -15.65 -10.62
CA ASN A 246 -2.79 -15.77 -11.15
C ASN A 246 -3.73 -16.09 -10.00
N LEU A 247 -4.72 -15.23 -9.79
CA LEU A 247 -5.77 -15.40 -8.77
C LEU A 247 -6.99 -16.01 -9.44
N ASP A 248 -6.95 -17.32 -9.67
CA ASP A 248 -8.08 -18.03 -10.24
C ASP A 248 -8.95 -18.67 -9.15
N ASP A 249 -10.07 -19.24 -9.49
CA ASP A 249 -11.06 -19.78 -8.55
C ASP A 249 -10.43 -20.63 -7.43
N ASN A 250 -10.13 -20.00 -6.29
CA ASN A 250 -9.51 -20.62 -5.12
C ASN A 250 -8.10 -21.18 -5.36
N LYS A 251 -7.48 -20.86 -6.49
CA LYS A 251 -6.11 -21.27 -6.79
C LYS A 251 -5.24 -20.06 -7.07
N ILE A 252 -4.08 -20.04 -6.44
CA ILE A 252 -3.07 -19.03 -6.71
C ILE A 252 -1.86 -19.75 -7.30
N LYS A 253 -1.49 -19.34 -8.50
CA LYS A 253 -0.36 -19.93 -9.20
C LYS A 253 0.74 -18.88 -9.33
N ILE A 254 1.91 -19.23 -8.82
CA ILE A 254 3.10 -18.38 -8.93
C ILE A 254 4.01 -19.03 -9.97
N VAL A 255 4.36 -18.26 -11.00
CA VAL A 255 5.28 -18.71 -12.05
C VAL A 255 6.45 -17.73 -12.07
N GLU A 256 7.62 -18.23 -11.67
CA GLU A 256 8.83 -17.43 -11.66
C GLU A 256 9.44 -17.38 -13.06
N ARG A 257 9.80 -16.18 -13.52
CA ARG A 257 10.46 -15.95 -14.81
C ARG A 257 11.59 -14.94 -14.62
N GLU A 258 12.69 -15.18 -15.29
CA GLU A 258 13.78 -14.21 -15.30
C GLU A 258 13.33 -12.97 -16.06
N ALA A 259 13.64 -11.81 -15.50
CA ALA A 259 13.38 -10.55 -16.20
C ALA A 259 14.32 -10.43 -17.40
N PRO A 260 13.87 -9.79 -18.48
CA PRO A 260 14.77 -9.51 -19.60
C PRO A 260 16.00 -8.75 -19.13
N GLU A 261 17.15 -9.06 -19.69
CA GLU A 261 18.37 -8.32 -19.37
C GLU A 261 18.20 -6.85 -19.75
N TRP A 262 18.32 -5.98 -18.76
CA TRP A 262 18.35 -4.57 -19.02
C TRP A 262 19.78 -4.16 -19.32
N THR A 263 20.03 -3.86 -20.57
CA THR A 263 21.28 -3.18 -20.92
C THR A 263 21.10 -1.70 -20.63
N PRO A 264 21.96 -1.08 -19.82
CA PRO A 264 21.85 0.35 -19.52
C PRO A 264 22.10 1.23 -20.75
#